data_c9172b07397fb42712c992b5dc7da08c
#
_entry.id   c9172b07397fb42712c992b5dc7da08c
#
_cell.length_a   1.000
_cell.length_b   1.000
_cell.length_c   1.000
_cell.angle_alpha   90.00
_cell.angle_beta   90.00
_cell.angle_gamma   90.00
#
_symmetry.space_group_name_H-M   'P 1'
#
loop_
_entity.id
_entity.type
_entity.pdbx_description
1 polymer ?
#
loop_
_entity_poly.entity_id
_entity_poly.type
_entity_poly.pdbx_seq_one_letter_code
_entity_poly.pdbx_strand_id
1 'polypeptide(L)'
;MKRIYRFLSAGLMLVVLGAGYFFTNLTIFDQTFIQLNTSQKVSYTPFENKLNMQCDKVNGLIPKLTSSHFRLVNWNVHKGQDKGWQEDLARLSNQADFVLLQEATQHQNLNTFSTALFVSSFSFKDLLSGVKTFTQTQPEWYCGGGVAEPLIQIPKVASMMSFPLEKGDSLLLINVHLINFEWGISAYQTQLEQLFSFVENHQGPIIMSGDFNAWNEDRLNLVNNLMKKYGLDSVALSQDERVRFLGYPLDYIFTRGVKVVSATSEVVTSSDHNPLLVEFELE
;
A
#
# COMPACT_ATOMS: atom_id res chain seq x y z
N MET A 1 29.12 -36.77 20.43
CA MET A 1 27.68 -36.72 20.54
C MET A 1 27.20 -35.68 21.57
N LYS A 2 27.56 -35.70 22.86
CA LYS A 2 27.06 -34.76 23.89
C LYS A 2 27.27 -33.25 23.57
N ARG A 3 28.33 -32.85 22.88
CA ARG A 3 28.59 -31.46 22.46
C ARG A 3 27.61 -31.01 21.36
N ILE A 4 27.31 -31.86 20.38
CA ILE A 4 26.39 -31.55 19.27
C ILE A 4 24.97 -31.32 19.82
N TYR A 5 24.50 -32.16 20.75
CA TYR A 5 23.20 -31.98 21.39
C TYR A 5 23.11 -30.67 22.18
N ARG A 6 24.20 -30.24 22.84
CA ARG A 6 24.23 -28.94 23.54
C ARG A 6 24.14 -27.75 22.58
N PHE A 7 24.77 -27.80 21.42
CA PHE A 7 24.65 -26.75 20.41
C PHE A 7 23.26 -26.73 19.77
N LEU A 8 22.68 -27.90 19.48
CA LEU A 8 21.34 -28.00 18.95
C LEU A 8 20.28 -27.51 19.96
N SER A 9 20.40 -27.87 21.24
CA SER A 9 19.50 -27.39 22.28
C SER A 9 19.63 -25.89 22.54
N ALA A 10 20.84 -25.32 22.50
CA ALA A 10 21.05 -23.87 22.62
C ALA A 10 20.47 -23.12 21.41
N GLY A 11 20.66 -23.65 20.19
CA GLY A 11 20.05 -23.09 18.97
C GLY A 11 18.53 -23.12 19.03
N LEU A 12 17.93 -24.23 19.42
CA LEU A 12 16.47 -24.34 19.59
C LEU A 12 15.95 -23.36 20.65
N MET A 13 16.66 -23.23 21.78
CA MET A 13 16.26 -22.29 22.84
C MET A 13 16.30 -20.84 22.34
N LEU A 14 17.30 -20.45 21.55
CA LEU A 14 17.35 -19.11 20.95
C LEU A 14 16.20 -18.85 19.97
N VAL A 15 15.83 -19.85 19.16
CA VAL A 15 14.66 -19.76 18.27
C VAL A 15 13.37 -19.60 19.07
N VAL A 16 13.18 -20.39 20.12
CA VAL A 16 11.99 -20.30 20.99
C VAL A 16 11.91 -18.94 21.70
N LEU A 17 13.05 -18.45 22.24
CA LEU A 17 13.10 -17.13 22.87
C LEU A 17 12.83 -16.02 21.88
N GLY A 18 13.40 -16.09 20.66
CA GLY A 18 13.15 -15.14 19.58
C GLY A 18 11.68 -15.11 19.14
N ALA A 19 11.09 -16.28 18.95
CA ALA A 19 9.67 -16.41 18.64
C ALA A 19 8.79 -15.88 19.79
N GLY A 20 9.08 -16.25 21.03
CA GLY A 20 8.39 -15.71 22.21
C GLY A 20 8.44 -14.19 22.28
N TYR A 21 9.63 -13.61 22.10
CA TYR A 21 9.81 -12.16 22.05
C TYR A 21 9.00 -11.52 20.90
N PHE A 22 9.00 -12.12 19.71
CA PHE A 22 8.23 -11.62 18.57
C PHE A 22 6.73 -11.61 18.88
N PHE A 23 6.17 -12.74 19.33
CA PHE A 23 4.74 -12.83 19.60
C PHE A 23 4.27 -12.02 20.81
N THR A 24 5.12 -11.78 21.81
CA THR A 24 4.76 -10.91 22.96
C THR A 24 4.75 -9.43 22.61
N ASN A 25 5.40 -9.02 21.51
CA ASN A 25 5.43 -7.64 21.03
C ASN A 25 4.55 -7.39 19.80
N LEU A 26 3.97 -8.43 19.21
CA LEU A 26 3.05 -8.34 18.09
C LEU A 26 1.61 -8.28 18.61
N THR A 27 0.89 -7.24 18.23
CA THR A 27 -0.55 -7.13 18.44
C THR A 27 -1.24 -7.08 17.08
N ILE A 28 -2.04 -8.10 16.77
CA ILE A 28 -2.90 -8.13 15.60
C ILE A 28 -4.28 -7.64 16.05
N PHE A 29 -4.83 -6.65 15.33
CA PHE A 29 -6.13 -6.09 15.68
C PHE A 29 -7.24 -6.95 15.09
N ASP A 30 -8.33 -7.08 15.82
CA ASP A 30 -9.55 -7.73 15.33
C ASP A 30 -10.22 -6.94 14.21
N GLN A 31 -9.85 -5.69 14.05
CA GLN A 31 -10.40 -4.73 13.08
C GLN A 31 -9.27 -3.96 12.41
N THR A 32 -9.48 -3.54 11.17
CA THR A 32 -8.55 -2.66 10.48
C THR A 32 -8.65 -1.24 11.06
N PHE A 33 -7.54 -0.69 11.50
CA PHE A 33 -7.43 0.70 11.92
C PHE A 33 -7.39 1.60 10.67
N ILE A 34 -8.33 2.53 10.54
CA ILE A 34 -8.35 3.51 9.46
C ILE A 34 -8.44 4.91 10.06
N GLN A 35 -7.48 5.73 9.71
CA GLN A 35 -7.38 7.11 10.16
C GLN A 35 -7.23 8.03 8.96
N LEU A 36 -8.20 8.91 8.76
CA LEU A 36 -8.11 10.02 7.82
C LEU A 36 -7.77 11.30 8.58
N ASN A 37 -6.60 11.86 8.28
CA ASN A 37 -6.19 13.19 8.73
C ASN A 37 -6.41 14.18 7.61
N THR A 38 -7.13 15.25 7.90
CA THR A 38 -7.25 16.41 7.00
C THR A 38 -6.75 17.65 7.74
N SER A 39 -6.56 18.75 7.04
CA SER A 39 -6.20 20.03 7.66
C SER A 39 -7.20 20.52 8.72
N GLN A 40 -8.44 19.99 8.71
CA GLN A 40 -9.52 20.41 9.61
C GLN A 40 -9.85 19.37 10.69
N LYS A 41 -9.62 18.08 10.46
CA LYS A 41 -10.11 17.01 11.34
C LYS A 41 -9.30 15.71 11.19
N VAL A 42 -9.17 15.02 12.32
CA VAL A 42 -8.79 13.61 12.38
C VAL A 42 -10.07 12.79 12.51
N SER A 43 -10.30 11.88 11.57
CA SER A 43 -11.44 10.97 11.58
C SER A 43 -10.96 9.53 11.72
N TYR A 44 -11.64 8.77 12.58
CA TYR A 44 -11.46 7.34 12.74
C TYR A 44 -12.75 6.66 12.30
N THR A 45 -12.63 5.66 11.44
CA THR A 45 -13.80 4.88 11.03
C THR A 45 -14.00 3.75 12.03
N PRO A 46 -15.13 3.71 12.77
CA PRO A 46 -15.46 2.56 13.63
C PRO A 46 -15.89 1.38 12.76
N PHE A 47 -15.48 0.16 13.12
CA PHE A 47 -15.68 -1.02 12.30
C PHE A 47 -16.58 -2.07 12.94
N GLU A 48 -17.45 -2.64 12.10
CA GLU A 48 -18.33 -3.75 12.46
C GLU A 48 -17.77 -5.12 12.00
N ASN A 49 -16.89 -5.15 10.96
CA ASN A 49 -16.34 -6.37 10.36
C ASN A 49 -14.81 -6.41 10.36
N LYS A 50 -14.26 -7.55 10.71
CA LYS A 50 -12.87 -7.75 11.14
C LYS A 50 -11.77 -7.21 10.21
N LEU A 51 -11.72 -7.58 8.95
CA LEU A 51 -10.63 -7.17 8.03
C LEU A 51 -11.13 -6.72 6.66
N ASN A 52 -12.40 -6.92 6.32
CA ASN A 52 -12.95 -6.56 5.01
C ASN A 52 -12.82 -5.07 4.72
N MET A 53 -12.77 -4.72 3.45
CA MET A 53 -12.77 -3.33 3.01
C MET A 53 -14.00 -2.59 3.55
N GLN A 54 -13.75 -1.48 4.22
CA GLN A 54 -14.78 -0.62 4.82
C GLN A 54 -14.55 0.81 4.36
N CYS A 55 -15.66 1.51 4.08
CA CYS A 55 -15.62 2.82 3.50
C CYS A 55 -16.40 3.84 4.36
N ASP A 56 -15.92 5.07 4.33
CA ASP A 56 -16.61 6.20 4.95
C ASP A 56 -16.60 7.40 3.98
N LYS A 57 -17.58 8.27 4.15
CA LYS A 57 -17.70 9.51 3.36
C LYS A 57 -17.15 10.69 4.15
N VAL A 58 -16.51 11.57 3.42
CA VAL A 58 -16.07 12.83 3.99
C VAL A 58 -17.22 13.84 3.94
N ASN A 59 -17.55 14.41 5.10
CA ASN A 59 -18.62 15.39 5.22
C ASN A 59 -18.12 16.80 4.87
N GLY A 60 -18.95 17.59 4.23
CA GLY A 60 -18.69 18.98 3.89
C GLY A 60 -18.47 19.22 2.40
N LEU A 61 -17.93 20.38 2.08
CA LEU A 61 -17.59 20.72 0.70
C LEU A 61 -16.30 20.00 0.29
N ILE A 62 -16.40 19.12 -0.69
CA ILE A 62 -15.27 18.40 -1.22
C ILE A 62 -14.72 19.15 -2.44
N PRO A 63 -13.46 19.58 -2.41
CA PRO A 63 -12.85 20.25 -3.58
C PRO A 63 -12.66 19.23 -4.72
N LYS A 64 -12.95 19.67 -5.94
CA LYS A 64 -12.69 18.89 -7.14
C LYS A 64 -11.21 18.95 -7.49
N LEU A 65 -10.67 17.92 -8.11
CA LEU A 65 -9.39 17.97 -8.75
C LEU A 65 -9.49 18.84 -10.02
N THR A 66 -8.82 19.97 -10.00
CA THR A 66 -8.82 20.95 -11.10
C THR A 66 -7.60 20.82 -12.00
N SER A 67 -6.48 20.29 -11.50
CA SER A 67 -5.32 19.98 -12.33
C SER A 67 -5.61 18.78 -13.21
N SER A 68 -5.12 18.82 -14.43
CA SER A 68 -5.10 17.67 -15.34
C SER A 68 -3.78 16.89 -15.30
N HIS A 69 -2.74 17.45 -14.68
CA HIS A 69 -1.40 16.87 -14.60
C HIS A 69 -1.03 16.61 -13.14
N PHE A 70 -0.57 15.40 -12.84
CA PHE A 70 -0.27 14.96 -11.48
C PHE A 70 1.02 14.14 -11.44
N ARG A 71 1.69 14.20 -10.28
CA ARG A 71 2.87 13.41 -9.94
C ARG A 71 2.56 12.48 -8.78
N LEU A 72 2.89 11.21 -8.97
CA LEU A 72 2.70 10.16 -7.98
C LEU A 72 4.04 9.52 -7.60
N VAL A 73 4.23 9.33 -6.31
CA VAL A 73 5.30 8.51 -5.73
C VAL A 73 4.67 7.28 -5.11
N ASN A 74 5.18 6.08 -5.46
CA ASN A 74 4.85 4.83 -4.79
C ASN A 74 6.11 4.24 -4.17
N TRP A 75 6.08 3.90 -2.88
CA TRP A 75 7.26 3.38 -2.21
C TRP A 75 6.91 2.52 -0.98
N ASN A 76 7.36 1.26 -0.96
CA ASN A 76 7.43 0.50 0.28
C ASN A 76 8.64 1.01 1.08
N VAL A 77 8.39 1.61 2.25
CA VAL A 77 9.38 2.33 3.05
C VAL A 77 10.01 1.48 4.16
N HIS A 78 9.79 0.16 4.13
CA HIS A 78 10.35 -0.80 5.10
C HIS A 78 10.25 -0.30 6.56
N LYS A 79 9.09 0.22 6.95
CA LYS A 79 8.78 0.79 8.27
C LYS A 79 9.68 1.98 8.69
N GLY A 80 10.47 2.52 7.76
CA GLY A 80 11.47 3.55 8.06
C GLY A 80 12.62 3.01 8.92
N GLN A 81 13.03 1.77 8.73
CA GLN A 81 14.12 1.15 9.50
C GLN A 81 15.50 1.49 8.95
N ASP A 82 15.58 1.77 7.65
CA ASP A 82 16.84 2.03 6.97
C ASP A 82 17.26 3.50 7.09
N LYS A 83 18.56 3.75 7.17
CA LYS A 83 19.08 5.10 7.32
C LYS A 83 18.82 5.93 6.06
N GLY A 84 18.37 7.17 6.22
CA GLY A 84 18.16 8.13 5.13
C GLY A 84 16.75 8.15 4.56
N TRP A 85 15.82 7.35 5.10
CA TRP A 85 14.45 7.30 4.58
C TRP A 85 13.71 8.66 4.69
N GLN A 86 14.00 9.46 5.74
CA GLN A 86 13.38 10.77 5.90
C GLN A 86 13.79 11.73 4.79
N GLU A 87 15.08 11.77 4.50
CA GLU A 87 15.67 12.61 3.46
C GLU A 87 15.15 12.22 2.08
N ASP A 88 15.12 10.91 1.78
CA ASP A 88 14.59 10.44 0.51
C ASP A 88 13.08 10.67 0.39
N LEU A 89 12.31 10.39 1.44
CA LEU A 89 10.87 10.65 1.42
C LEU A 89 10.56 12.14 1.21
N ALA A 90 11.30 13.04 1.89
CA ALA A 90 11.15 14.48 1.72
C ALA A 90 11.50 14.93 0.29
N ARG A 91 12.59 14.40 -0.27
CA ARG A 91 13.04 14.70 -1.65
C ARG A 91 12.02 14.22 -2.69
N LEU A 92 11.58 12.96 -2.57
CA LEU A 92 10.66 12.33 -3.50
C LEU A 92 9.28 13.00 -3.48
N SER A 93 8.80 13.38 -2.30
CA SER A 93 7.48 13.99 -2.12
C SER A 93 7.41 15.48 -2.46
N ASN A 94 8.54 16.16 -2.63
CA ASN A 94 8.61 17.62 -2.76
C ASN A 94 7.75 18.21 -3.89
N GLN A 95 7.54 17.47 -4.97
CA GLN A 95 6.73 17.88 -6.11
C GLN A 95 5.61 16.89 -6.42
N ALA A 96 5.31 15.98 -5.49
CA ALA A 96 4.26 14.98 -5.67
C ALA A 96 2.89 15.53 -5.26
N ASP A 97 1.87 15.13 -5.98
CA ASP A 97 0.46 15.35 -5.64
C ASP A 97 -0.09 14.18 -4.83
N PHE A 98 0.42 12.98 -5.10
CA PHE A 98 0.07 11.73 -4.42
C PHE A 98 1.33 10.99 -3.97
N VAL A 99 1.35 10.54 -2.71
CA VAL A 99 2.41 9.68 -2.17
C VAL A 99 1.76 8.45 -1.55
N LEU A 100 2.06 7.28 -2.11
CA LEU A 100 1.55 5.99 -1.68
C LEU A 100 2.67 5.20 -1.02
N LEU A 101 2.55 4.95 0.27
CA LEU A 101 3.55 4.23 1.04
C LEU A 101 3.00 2.88 1.49
N GLN A 102 3.81 1.83 1.36
CA GLN A 102 3.58 0.52 1.97
C GLN A 102 4.59 0.32 3.09
N GLU A 103 4.27 -0.57 4.01
CA GLU A 103 4.97 -0.73 5.28
C GLU A 103 5.15 0.61 6.03
N ALA A 104 4.24 1.54 5.80
CA ALA A 104 4.26 2.82 6.50
C ALA A 104 3.86 2.66 7.97
N THR A 105 4.37 3.54 8.81
CA THR A 105 4.03 3.63 10.22
C THR A 105 3.39 5.00 10.54
N GLN A 106 3.00 5.22 11.80
CA GLN A 106 2.55 6.55 12.23
C GLN A 106 3.64 7.63 12.12
N HIS A 107 4.92 7.26 11.99
CA HIS A 107 6.06 8.20 11.97
C HIS A 107 6.33 8.82 10.61
N GLN A 108 5.93 8.20 9.49
CA GLN A 108 6.00 8.84 8.18
C GLN A 108 4.94 9.94 8.10
N ASN A 109 5.37 11.18 8.23
CA ASN A 109 4.51 12.37 8.13
C ASN A 109 5.08 13.34 7.09
N LEU A 110 4.21 13.84 6.24
CA LEU A 110 4.50 14.84 5.22
C LEU A 110 3.64 16.08 5.51
N ASN A 111 4.21 17.04 6.23
CA ASN A 111 3.50 18.25 6.66
C ASN A 111 3.09 19.18 5.49
N THR A 112 3.64 18.96 4.31
CA THR A 112 3.28 19.68 3.08
C THR A 112 1.98 19.16 2.46
N PHE A 113 1.47 18.00 2.88
CA PHE A 113 0.23 17.42 2.39
C PHE A 113 -0.92 17.73 3.36
N SER A 114 -2.05 18.16 2.80
CA SER A 114 -3.24 18.52 3.59
C SER A 114 -4.05 17.32 4.07
N THR A 115 -3.85 16.16 3.45
CA THR A 115 -4.63 14.95 3.71
C THR A 115 -3.72 13.73 3.77
N ALA A 116 -3.95 12.87 4.77
CA ALA A 116 -3.29 11.58 4.90
C ALA A 116 -4.28 10.50 5.35
N LEU A 117 -4.36 9.41 4.59
CA LEU A 117 -5.11 8.21 4.95
C LEU A 117 -4.13 7.13 5.39
N PHE A 118 -4.25 6.66 6.64
CA PHE A 118 -3.46 5.58 7.19
C PHE A 118 -4.35 4.38 7.52
N VAL A 119 -3.98 3.22 6.98
CA VAL A 119 -4.68 1.95 7.19
C VAL A 119 -3.70 0.93 7.74
N SER A 120 -4.01 0.36 8.91
CA SER A 120 -3.19 -0.62 9.61
C SER A 120 -4.05 -1.68 10.28
N SER A 121 -3.52 -2.87 10.49
CA SER A 121 -4.22 -3.98 11.16
C SER A 121 -3.36 -4.69 12.20
N PHE A 122 -2.16 -4.20 12.44
CA PHE A 122 -1.29 -4.71 13.50
C PHE A 122 -0.34 -3.64 14.03
N SER A 123 0.24 -3.89 15.19
CA SER A 123 1.40 -3.16 15.71
C SER A 123 2.49 -4.12 16.18
N PHE A 124 3.72 -3.68 16.10
CA PHE A 124 4.86 -4.32 16.72
C PHE A 124 5.54 -3.34 17.65
N LYS A 125 5.61 -3.65 18.98
CA LYS A 125 6.08 -2.70 20.01
C LYS A 125 5.35 -1.34 19.93
N ASP A 126 4.04 -1.39 19.83
CA ASP A 126 3.17 -0.21 19.72
C ASP A 126 3.37 0.62 18.43
N LEU A 127 4.27 0.19 17.54
CA LEU A 127 4.44 0.80 16.24
C LEU A 127 3.43 0.19 15.26
N LEU A 128 2.42 0.99 14.89
CA LEU A 128 1.47 0.63 13.83
C LEU A 128 2.18 0.54 12.49
N SER A 129 1.85 -0.46 11.69
CA SER A 129 2.35 -0.58 10.31
C SER A 129 1.24 -0.97 9.34
N GLY A 130 1.29 -0.40 8.15
CA GLY A 130 0.28 -0.61 7.12
C GLY A 130 0.57 0.15 5.84
N VAL A 131 -0.48 0.66 5.19
CA VAL A 131 -0.35 1.54 4.03
C VAL A 131 -0.75 2.97 4.39
N LYS A 132 -0.06 3.94 3.80
CA LYS A 132 -0.33 5.36 4.03
C LYS A 132 -0.35 6.11 2.72
N THR A 133 -1.40 6.89 2.49
CA THR A 133 -1.58 7.67 1.27
C THR A 133 -1.68 9.14 1.63
N PHE A 134 -0.81 9.97 1.06
CA PHE A 134 -0.83 11.43 1.22
C PHE A 134 -1.33 12.07 -0.05
N THR A 135 -2.14 13.11 0.11
CA THR A 135 -2.70 13.89 -1.00
C THR A 135 -2.83 15.36 -0.64
N GLN A 136 -2.80 16.24 -1.67
CA GLN A 136 -3.06 17.66 -1.50
C GLN A 136 -4.56 17.98 -1.39
N THR A 137 -5.41 17.09 -1.89
CA THR A 137 -6.86 17.27 -1.96
C THR A 137 -7.58 16.25 -1.08
N GLN A 138 -8.65 16.68 -0.41
CA GLN A 138 -9.50 15.82 0.39
C GLN A 138 -10.36 14.92 -0.51
N PRO A 139 -10.47 13.60 -0.23
CA PRO A 139 -11.35 12.71 -0.99
C PRO A 139 -12.81 12.94 -0.65
N GLU A 140 -13.73 12.50 -1.52
CA GLU A 140 -15.16 12.45 -1.22
C GLU A 140 -15.54 11.24 -0.37
N TRP A 141 -14.85 10.11 -0.56
CA TRP A 141 -14.92 8.91 0.27
C TRP A 141 -13.58 8.20 0.29
N TYR A 142 -13.39 7.39 1.30
CA TYR A 142 -12.18 6.58 1.48
C TYR A 142 -12.52 5.22 2.07
N CYS A 143 -11.69 4.24 1.79
CA CYS A 143 -11.82 2.89 2.31
C CYS A 143 -10.48 2.37 2.82
N GLY A 144 -10.55 1.39 3.70
CA GLY A 144 -9.43 0.58 4.11
C GLY A 144 -9.88 -0.82 4.49
N GLY A 145 -8.99 -1.78 4.40
CA GLY A 145 -9.23 -3.16 4.78
C GLY A 145 -8.06 -4.04 4.44
N GLY A 146 -8.16 -5.32 4.76
CA GLY A 146 -7.08 -6.25 4.51
C GLY A 146 -7.49 -7.71 4.59
N VAL A 147 -6.49 -8.58 4.42
CA VAL A 147 -6.62 -10.04 4.54
C VAL A 147 -5.44 -10.55 5.34
N ALA A 148 -5.69 -11.47 6.29
CA ALA A 148 -4.64 -12.10 7.08
C ALA A 148 -3.76 -13.01 6.21
N GLU A 149 -2.44 -12.89 6.37
CA GLU A 149 -1.51 -13.81 5.71
C GLU A 149 -1.61 -15.21 6.32
N PRO A 150 -1.84 -16.26 5.52
CA PRO A 150 -2.11 -17.61 6.05
C PRO A 150 -1.02 -18.16 6.96
N LEU A 151 0.26 -17.90 6.67
CA LEU A 151 1.38 -18.47 7.42
C LEU A 151 1.71 -17.73 8.71
N ILE A 152 1.62 -16.40 8.70
CA ILE A 152 2.05 -15.57 9.85
C ILE A 152 0.92 -14.82 10.52
N GLN A 153 -0.29 -14.88 9.98
CA GLN A 153 -1.52 -14.24 10.46
C GLN A 153 -1.47 -12.71 10.54
N ILE A 154 -0.39 -12.08 10.11
CA ILE A 154 -0.28 -10.60 10.04
C ILE A 154 -1.04 -10.13 8.81
N PRO A 155 -2.07 -9.27 8.96
CA PRO A 155 -2.86 -8.85 7.81
C PRO A 155 -2.09 -7.91 6.90
N LYS A 156 -2.21 -8.12 5.59
CA LYS A 156 -1.84 -7.16 4.57
C LYS A 156 -3.04 -6.30 4.25
N VAL A 157 -2.82 -4.99 4.14
CA VAL A 157 -3.88 -4.00 4.01
C VAL A 157 -3.78 -3.20 2.72
N ALA A 158 -4.91 -2.65 2.31
CA ALA A 158 -5.00 -1.70 1.21
C ALA A 158 -5.87 -0.51 1.60
N SER A 159 -5.71 0.58 0.87
CA SER A 159 -6.54 1.78 1.00
C SER A 159 -7.02 2.27 -0.34
N MET A 160 -8.17 2.95 -0.34
CA MET A 160 -8.75 3.61 -1.51
C MET A 160 -9.20 5.01 -1.14
N MET A 161 -9.09 5.92 -2.11
CA MET A 161 -9.57 7.30 -2.00
C MET A 161 -10.19 7.70 -3.33
N SER A 162 -11.36 8.34 -3.28
CA SER A 162 -12.06 8.86 -4.47
C SER A 162 -12.04 10.37 -4.47
N PHE A 163 -11.69 10.95 -5.61
CA PHE A 163 -11.56 12.39 -5.79
C PHE A 163 -12.46 12.86 -6.94
N PRO A 164 -13.45 13.72 -6.68
CA PRO A 164 -14.32 14.21 -7.73
C PRO A 164 -13.54 15.08 -8.73
N LEU A 165 -13.84 14.88 -10.01
CA LEU A 165 -13.24 15.63 -11.13
C LEU A 165 -14.19 16.75 -11.60
N GLU A 166 -13.64 17.75 -12.29
CA GLU A 166 -14.47 18.82 -12.87
C GLU A 166 -15.50 18.32 -13.86
N LYS A 167 -15.15 17.31 -14.66
CA LYS A 167 -16.01 16.73 -15.70
C LYS A 167 -17.14 15.83 -15.18
N GLY A 168 -17.25 15.60 -13.88
CA GLY A 168 -18.37 14.87 -13.25
C GLY A 168 -18.06 13.44 -12.80
N ASP A 169 -16.96 12.83 -13.28
CA ASP A 169 -16.46 11.55 -12.79
C ASP A 169 -15.56 11.74 -11.56
N SER A 170 -15.05 10.66 -11.02
CA SER A 170 -14.08 10.68 -9.91
C SER A 170 -12.83 9.86 -10.26
N LEU A 171 -11.66 10.31 -9.83
CA LEU A 171 -10.43 9.52 -9.82
C LEU A 171 -10.45 8.56 -8.64
N LEU A 172 -10.32 7.26 -8.88
CA LEU A 172 -10.12 6.27 -7.85
C LEU A 172 -8.61 5.95 -7.69
N LEU A 173 -8.07 6.30 -6.54
CA LEU A 173 -6.68 6.04 -6.16
C LEU A 173 -6.63 4.87 -5.19
N ILE A 174 -5.86 3.81 -5.51
CA ILE A 174 -5.76 2.58 -4.73
C ILE A 174 -4.31 2.34 -4.36
N ASN A 175 -4.03 2.22 -3.07
CA ASN A 175 -2.72 1.87 -2.51
C ASN A 175 -2.80 0.45 -1.94
N VAL A 176 -1.99 -0.46 -2.47
CA VAL A 176 -2.02 -1.87 -2.09
C VAL A 176 -0.72 -2.34 -1.45
N HIS A 177 -0.85 -3.21 -0.46
CA HIS A 177 0.21 -4.11 -0.01
C HIS A 177 -0.41 -5.51 0.05
N LEU A 178 -0.10 -6.35 -0.94
CA LEU A 178 -0.74 -7.65 -1.10
C LEU A 178 -0.04 -8.74 -0.28
N ILE A 179 -0.76 -9.85 -0.07
CA ILE A 179 -0.30 -11.05 0.63
C ILE A 179 1.06 -11.52 0.11
N ASN A 180 2.01 -11.74 1.03
CA ASN A 180 3.34 -12.25 0.71
C ASN A 180 3.49 -13.72 1.11
N PHE A 181 3.19 -14.07 2.37
CA PHE A 181 3.46 -15.39 2.95
C PHE A 181 2.26 -16.33 2.84
N GLU A 182 2.17 -17.02 1.71
CA GLU A 182 1.17 -18.03 1.41
C GLU A 182 1.77 -19.10 0.50
N TRP A 183 1.47 -20.39 0.76
CA TRP A 183 1.90 -21.49 -0.11
C TRP A 183 1.10 -21.59 -1.42
N GLY A 184 -0.16 -21.16 -1.42
CA GLY A 184 -1.04 -21.07 -2.57
C GLY A 184 -1.24 -19.64 -3.04
N ILE A 185 -2.43 -19.37 -3.60
CA ILE A 185 -2.86 -18.04 -4.05
C ILE A 185 -4.26 -17.67 -3.54
N SER A 186 -4.86 -18.45 -2.63
CA SER A 186 -6.25 -18.27 -2.23
C SER A 186 -6.50 -16.97 -1.45
N ALA A 187 -5.66 -16.68 -0.46
CA ALA A 187 -5.76 -15.43 0.30
C ALA A 187 -5.36 -14.23 -0.57
N TYR A 188 -4.35 -14.40 -1.41
CA TYR A 188 -3.93 -13.39 -2.40
C TYR A 188 -5.07 -13.06 -3.37
N GLN A 189 -5.76 -14.08 -3.92
CA GLN A 189 -6.93 -13.93 -4.77
C GLN A 189 -8.08 -13.26 -4.03
N THR A 190 -8.39 -13.67 -2.80
CA THR A 190 -9.44 -13.07 -1.97
C THR A 190 -9.20 -11.58 -1.76
N GLN A 191 -7.95 -11.17 -1.50
CA GLN A 191 -7.60 -9.76 -1.33
C GLN A 191 -7.82 -8.97 -2.63
N LEU A 192 -7.39 -9.51 -3.77
CA LEU A 192 -7.63 -8.90 -5.08
C LEU A 192 -9.12 -8.79 -5.39
N GLU A 193 -9.92 -9.83 -5.16
CA GLU A 193 -11.37 -9.84 -5.42
C GLU A 193 -12.08 -8.76 -4.60
N GLN A 194 -11.70 -8.54 -3.35
CA GLN A 194 -12.21 -7.44 -2.53
C GLN A 194 -11.92 -6.08 -3.17
N LEU A 195 -10.71 -5.84 -3.65
CA LEU A 195 -10.32 -4.59 -4.31
C LEU A 195 -11.08 -4.41 -5.63
N PHE A 196 -11.17 -5.46 -6.44
CA PHE A 196 -11.81 -5.39 -7.74
C PHE A 196 -13.34 -5.24 -7.67
N SER A 197 -14.00 -5.55 -6.56
CA SER A 197 -15.42 -5.24 -6.37
C SER A 197 -15.71 -3.73 -6.41
N PHE A 198 -14.75 -2.90 -6.03
CA PHE A 198 -14.84 -1.44 -6.15
C PHE A 198 -14.47 -0.96 -7.56
N VAL A 199 -13.46 -1.57 -8.17
CA VAL A 199 -13.02 -1.26 -9.55
C VAL A 199 -14.14 -1.54 -10.57
N GLU A 200 -14.88 -2.63 -10.39
CA GLU A 200 -15.99 -3.04 -11.28
C GLU A 200 -17.10 -1.98 -11.34
N ASN A 201 -17.40 -1.34 -10.23
CA ASN A 201 -18.47 -0.35 -10.13
C ASN A 201 -18.01 1.09 -10.41
N HIS A 202 -16.69 1.31 -10.57
CA HIS A 202 -16.14 2.63 -10.83
C HIS A 202 -16.05 2.91 -12.34
N GLN A 203 -16.59 4.05 -12.78
CA GLN A 203 -16.62 4.43 -14.20
C GLN A 203 -15.46 5.36 -14.60
N GLY A 204 -14.98 6.18 -13.67
CA GLY A 204 -13.93 7.17 -13.91
C GLY A 204 -12.52 6.58 -14.02
N PRO A 205 -11.51 7.47 -14.07
CA PRO A 205 -10.10 7.08 -14.05
C PRO A 205 -9.73 6.29 -12.80
N ILE A 206 -8.77 5.36 -12.95
CA ILE A 206 -8.23 4.57 -11.84
C ILE A 206 -6.71 4.59 -11.89
N ILE A 207 -6.09 4.73 -10.71
CA ILE A 207 -4.68 4.44 -10.47
C ILE A 207 -4.62 3.45 -9.32
N MET A 208 -4.07 2.27 -9.57
CA MET A 208 -3.79 1.25 -8.57
C MET A 208 -2.28 1.03 -8.50
N SER A 209 -1.68 1.29 -7.36
CA SER A 209 -0.24 1.17 -7.18
C SER A 209 0.12 0.59 -5.81
N GLY A 210 1.29 -0.02 -5.70
CA GLY A 210 1.77 -0.56 -4.44
C GLY A 210 2.71 -1.75 -4.60
N ASP A 211 2.95 -2.40 -3.46
CA ASP A 211 3.65 -3.66 -3.37
C ASP A 211 2.66 -4.82 -3.60
N PHE A 212 2.73 -5.39 -4.80
CA PHE A 212 1.86 -6.48 -5.22
C PHE A 212 2.35 -7.85 -4.76
N ASN A 213 3.60 -7.98 -4.32
CA ASN A 213 4.17 -9.28 -3.96
C ASN A 213 3.91 -10.39 -5.01
N ALA A 214 3.91 -10.02 -6.30
CA ALA A 214 3.62 -10.93 -7.44
C ALA A 214 4.89 -11.69 -7.88
N TRP A 215 5.59 -12.33 -6.94
CA TRP A 215 6.91 -12.91 -7.09
C TRP A 215 6.93 -14.33 -7.69
N ASN A 216 5.83 -14.82 -8.22
CA ASN A 216 5.76 -16.06 -8.99
C ASN A 216 4.76 -15.92 -10.16
N GLU A 217 4.81 -16.89 -11.06
CA GLU A 217 4.00 -16.90 -12.28
C GLU A 217 2.49 -16.92 -12.00
N ASP A 218 2.03 -17.70 -11.02
CA ASP A 218 0.61 -17.83 -10.70
C ASP A 218 0.02 -16.50 -10.21
N ARG A 219 0.74 -15.80 -9.32
CA ARG A 219 0.35 -14.48 -8.82
C ARG A 219 0.34 -13.43 -9.92
N LEU A 220 1.43 -13.38 -10.70
CA LEU A 220 1.53 -12.42 -11.79
C LEU A 220 0.45 -12.64 -12.85
N ASN A 221 0.17 -13.89 -13.20
CA ASN A 221 -0.91 -14.24 -14.15
C ASN A 221 -2.28 -13.84 -13.59
N LEU A 222 -2.54 -14.08 -12.30
CA LEU A 222 -3.80 -13.67 -11.66
C LEU A 222 -3.96 -12.14 -11.73
N VAL A 223 -2.92 -11.38 -11.33
CA VAL A 223 -2.91 -9.91 -11.41
C VAL A 223 -3.19 -9.47 -12.85
N ASN A 224 -2.41 -9.93 -13.81
CA ASN A 224 -2.55 -9.51 -15.21
C ASN A 224 -3.93 -9.84 -15.79
N ASN A 225 -4.50 -11.00 -15.45
CA ASN A 225 -5.84 -11.40 -15.91
C ASN A 225 -6.92 -10.48 -15.34
N LEU A 226 -6.84 -10.12 -14.05
CA LEU A 226 -7.78 -9.19 -13.42
C LEU A 226 -7.62 -7.78 -13.99
N MET A 227 -6.39 -7.27 -14.13
CA MET A 227 -6.14 -5.96 -14.73
C MET A 227 -6.74 -5.89 -16.14
N LYS A 228 -6.47 -6.88 -16.98
CA LYS A 228 -7.03 -6.97 -18.32
C LYS A 228 -8.56 -7.04 -18.33
N LYS A 229 -9.15 -7.84 -17.44
CA LYS A 229 -10.62 -7.97 -17.30
C LYS A 229 -11.28 -6.62 -17.04
N TYR A 230 -10.66 -5.76 -16.21
CA TYR A 230 -11.23 -4.48 -15.79
C TYR A 230 -10.63 -3.27 -16.53
N GLY A 231 -9.86 -3.51 -17.59
CA GLY A 231 -9.32 -2.49 -18.48
C GLY A 231 -8.26 -1.60 -17.82
N LEU A 232 -7.48 -2.15 -16.88
CA LEU A 232 -6.31 -1.48 -16.32
C LEU A 232 -5.06 -1.92 -17.07
N ASP A 233 -4.27 -0.96 -17.52
CA ASP A 233 -3.00 -1.20 -18.21
C ASP A 233 -1.82 -1.04 -17.24
N SER A 234 -0.82 -1.91 -17.38
CA SER A 234 0.43 -1.82 -16.62
C SER A 234 1.27 -0.66 -17.14
N VAL A 235 1.75 0.19 -16.24
CA VAL A 235 2.65 1.29 -16.59
C VAL A 235 4.06 0.76 -16.84
N ALA A 236 4.57 1.02 -18.07
CA ALA A 236 5.95 0.70 -18.42
C ALA A 236 6.90 1.78 -17.90
N LEU A 237 7.97 1.35 -17.23
CA LEU A 237 8.99 2.26 -16.72
C LEU A 237 10.10 2.47 -17.77
N SER A 238 10.48 3.72 -18.01
CA SER A 238 11.60 4.06 -18.90
C SER A 238 12.97 3.67 -18.29
N GLN A 239 13.07 3.70 -16.96
CA GLN A 239 14.15 3.16 -16.17
C GLN A 239 13.52 2.27 -15.10
N ASP A 240 13.78 0.95 -15.15
CA ASP A 240 13.17 -0.06 -14.26
C ASP A 240 14.19 -0.61 -13.27
N GLU A 241 14.30 0.07 -12.14
CA GLU A 241 15.13 -0.31 -10.99
C GLU A 241 14.31 -0.98 -9.88
N ARG A 242 13.10 -1.45 -10.18
CA ARG A 242 12.26 -2.14 -9.18
C ARG A 242 12.98 -3.34 -8.59
N VAL A 243 12.86 -3.50 -7.27
CA VAL A 243 13.35 -4.69 -6.59
C VAL A 243 12.59 -5.92 -7.09
N ARG A 244 13.33 -7.01 -7.30
CA ARG A 244 12.81 -8.26 -7.85
C ARG A 244 13.09 -9.42 -6.91
N PHE A 245 12.09 -10.27 -6.71
CA PHE A 245 12.26 -11.55 -6.07
C PHE A 245 12.04 -12.68 -7.09
N LEU A 246 12.97 -13.62 -7.20
CA LEU A 246 12.98 -14.69 -8.22
C LEU A 246 12.83 -14.17 -9.68
N GLY A 247 13.27 -12.93 -9.95
CA GLY A 247 13.16 -12.29 -11.27
C GLY A 247 11.88 -11.50 -11.50
N TYR A 248 10.88 -11.58 -10.62
CA TYR A 248 9.62 -10.86 -10.70
C TYR A 248 9.70 -9.53 -9.93
N PRO A 249 9.28 -8.40 -10.52
CA PRO A 249 9.14 -7.15 -9.76
C PRO A 249 8.10 -7.31 -8.65
N LEU A 250 8.30 -6.60 -7.54
CA LEU A 250 7.33 -6.61 -6.43
C LEU A 250 6.32 -5.48 -6.54
N ASP A 251 6.77 -4.32 -7.03
CA ASP A 251 5.99 -3.09 -7.10
C ASP A 251 5.45 -2.83 -8.50
N TYR A 252 4.19 -2.43 -8.61
CA TYR A 252 3.53 -2.14 -9.88
C TYR A 252 2.66 -0.91 -9.80
N ILE A 253 2.39 -0.34 -10.98
CA ILE A 253 1.38 0.69 -11.20
C ILE A 253 0.51 0.24 -12.37
N PHE A 254 -0.80 0.27 -12.16
CA PHE A 254 -1.81 -0.01 -13.18
C PHE A 254 -2.76 1.18 -13.28
N THR A 255 -3.18 1.51 -14.49
CA THR A 255 -4.01 2.68 -14.75
C THR A 255 -5.13 2.39 -15.73
N ARG A 256 -6.23 3.13 -15.60
CA ARG A 256 -7.33 3.20 -16.57
C ARG A 256 -7.78 4.66 -16.69
N GLY A 257 -8.05 5.14 -17.92
CA GLY A 257 -8.55 6.50 -18.15
C GLY A 257 -7.59 7.61 -17.75
N VAL A 258 -6.27 7.33 -17.79
CA VAL A 258 -5.21 8.30 -17.59
C VAL A 258 -4.13 8.10 -18.65
N LYS A 259 -3.51 9.19 -19.08
CA LYS A 259 -2.35 9.16 -19.96
C LYS A 259 -1.09 9.26 -19.12
N VAL A 260 -0.22 8.25 -19.18
CA VAL A 260 1.09 8.27 -18.53
C VAL A 260 2.03 9.14 -19.35
N VAL A 261 2.60 10.17 -18.73
CA VAL A 261 3.57 11.11 -19.36
C VAL A 261 4.98 10.61 -19.18
N SER A 262 5.34 10.24 -17.96
CA SER A 262 6.63 9.64 -17.63
C SER A 262 6.48 8.64 -16.48
N ALA A 263 7.31 7.60 -16.48
CA ALA A 263 7.37 6.64 -15.38
C ALA A 263 8.79 6.08 -15.25
N THR A 264 9.32 6.10 -14.03
CA THR A 264 10.67 5.61 -13.70
C THR A 264 10.68 4.96 -12.32
N SER A 265 11.72 4.21 -12.03
CA SER A 265 12.14 3.90 -10.67
C SER A 265 13.59 4.30 -10.46
N GLU A 266 13.95 4.66 -9.22
CA GLU A 266 15.33 5.04 -8.89
C GLU A 266 15.88 4.19 -7.74
N VAL A 267 17.20 3.95 -7.76
CA VAL A 267 17.86 3.18 -6.71
C VAL A 267 18.01 4.04 -5.46
N VAL A 268 17.54 3.52 -4.32
CA VAL A 268 17.78 4.08 -2.99
C VAL A 268 18.42 3.03 -2.06
N THR A 269 19.03 3.49 -0.99
CA THR A 269 19.59 2.61 0.06
C THR A 269 18.84 2.75 1.39
N SER A 270 17.77 3.50 1.39
CA SER A 270 16.95 3.86 2.54
C SER A 270 15.67 3.03 2.68
N SER A 271 15.55 1.98 1.85
CA SER A 271 14.54 0.92 1.92
C SER A 271 15.08 -0.31 1.17
N ASP A 272 14.47 -1.47 1.43
CA ASP A 272 14.64 -2.70 0.64
C ASP A 272 13.80 -2.70 -0.65
N HIS A 273 13.02 -1.63 -0.91
CA HIS A 273 12.32 -1.36 -2.15
C HIS A 273 12.75 -0.03 -2.77
N ASN A 274 12.76 0.03 -4.08
CA ASN A 274 13.03 1.24 -4.86
C ASN A 274 11.74 1.97 -5.22
N PRO A 275 11.67 3.32 -5.04
CA PRO A 275 10.46 4.08 -5.33
C PRO A 275 10.12 4.12 -6.82
N LEU A 276 8.82 4.17 -7.12
CA LEU A 276 8.28 4.42 -8.44
C LEU A 276 7.80 5.87 -8.53
N LEU A 277 8.18 6.55 -9.59
CA LEU A 277 7.85 7.96 -9.88
C LEU A 277 7.08 8.03 -11.18
N VAL A 278 5.87 8.55 -11.15
CA VAL A 278 5.00 8.63 -12.32
C VAL A 278 4.39 10.01 -12.47
N GLU A 279 4.43 10.52 -13.68
CA GLU A 279 3.65 11.68 -14.10
C GLU A 279 2.52 11.22 -15.03
N PHE A 280 1.32 11.72 -14.80
CA PHE A 280 0.17 11.38 -15.60
C PHE A 280 -0.78 12.55 -15.81
N GLU A 281 -1.56 12.48 -16.91
CA GLU A 281 -2.62 13.39 -17.24
C GLU A 281 -3.97 12.67 -17.20
N LEU A 282 -5.00 13.32 -16.65
CA LEU A 282 -6.40 12.88 -16.76
C LEU A 282 -6.94 13.22 -18.14
N GLU A 283 -7.55 12.27 -18.83
CA GLU A 283 -8.16 12.42 -20.16
C GLU A 283 -9.51 13.13 -20.14
#